data_94e09ecceb2977f98559cdc1eb3b16c7
#
_entry.id   94e09ecceb2977f98559cdc1eb3b16c7
#
_cell.length_a   1.000
_cell.length_b   1.000
_cell.length_c   1.000
_cell.angle_alpha   90.00
_cell.angle_beta   90.00
_cell.angle_gamma   90.00
#
_symmetry.space_group_name_H-M   'P 1'
#
loop_
_entity.id
_entity.type
_entity.pdbx_description
1 polymer ?
#
loop_
_entity_poly.entity_id
_entity_poly.type
_entity_poly.pdbx_seq_one_letter_code
_entity_poly.pdbx_strand_id
1 'polypeptide(L)'
;MRLAVLIILSFFVFSEDEGYATNGDVQIYYKDFGPENNTPVLLVMGLGGQLTYWPQFFIEFLQNNGYRPIVYDNRDVGLSTSFKEYGRPNFIWNYVKFYTGLPIRSTYSLGDMANDGLAVLDHLSIDKSHLVGMSMGGMISQHLASNNEERFYSLTLIASMAKTPDASTAPKGRLAELLNDRSRSEKTIEKRIERAVEIYSILDAGNTDFDTPEFKQGVIDNINRSKEDSGFSRQLVAILADKSREESVRN
;
A
#
# COMPACT_ATOMS: atom_id res chain seq x y z
N MET A 1 6.67 -2.56 60.59
CA MET A 1 5.83 -1.91 59.56
C MET A 1 6.51 -2.17 58.20
N ARG A 2 6.02 -3.14 57.42
CA ARG A 2 6.58 -3.48 56.11
C ARG A 2 5.80 -2.70 55.08
N LEU A 3 6.48 -1.77 54.39
CA LEU A 3 5.91 -1.00 53.27
C LEU A 3 5.86 -1.96 52.05
N ALA A 4 4.67 -2.34 51.63
CA ALA A 4 4.47 -3.05 50.36
C ALA A 4 4.49 -2.01 49.25
N VAL A 5 5.55 -2.04 48.42
CA VAL A 5 5.61 -1.25 47.20
C VAL A 5 4.75 -1.98 46.17
N LEU A 6 3.58 -1.41 45.86
CA LEU A 6 2.72 -1.90 44.79
C LEU A 6 3.31 -1.41 43.45
N ILE A 7 4.00 -2.29 42.74
CA ILE A 7 4.43 -2.00 41.36
C ILE A 7 3.20 -2.20 40.48
N ILE A 8 2.56 -1.10 40.07
CA ILE A 8 1.52 -1.11 39.05
C ILE A 8 2.22 -1.25 37.70
N LEU A 9 2.31 -2.48 37.22
CA LEU A 9 2.64 -2.73 35.81
C LEU A 9 1.44 -2.31 34.98
N SER A 10 1.50 -1.09 34.44
CA SER A 10 0.57 -0.67 33.37
C SER A 10 0.91 -1.48 32.11
N PHE A 11 0.16 -2.52 31.87
CA PHE A 11 0.10 -3.11 30.55
C PHE A 11 -0.59 -2.11 29.64
N PHE A 12 0.17 -1.47 28.76
CA PHE A 12 -0.41 -0.73 27.65
C PHE A 12 -1.06 -1.77 26.71
N VAL A 13 -2.35 -1.96 26.85
CA VAL A 13 -3.16 -2.64 25.86
C VAL A 13 -3.32 -1.63 24.73
N PHE A 14 -2.56 -1.78 23.66
CA PHE A 14 -2.79 -1.03 22.44
C PHE A 14 -4.15 -1.46 21.89
N SER A 15 -5.10 -0.55 21.84
CA SER A 15 -6.38 -0.80 21.19
C SER A 15 -6.13 -0.83 19.67
N GLU A 16 -6.40 -1.97 19.04
CA GLU A 16 -6.57 -2.01 17.60
C GLU A 16 -8.00 -1.61 17.28
N ASP A 17 -8.18 -0.61 16.42
CA ASP A 17 -9.46 -0.27 15.83
C ASP A 17 -9.41 -0.52 14.34
N GLU A 18 -10.49 -1.06 13.77
CA GLU A 18 -10.58 -1.34 12.34
C GLU A 18 -11.98 -1.01 11.81
N GLY A 19 -12.03 -0.55 10.57
CA GLY A 19 -13.30 -0.15 9.99
C GLY A 19 -13.18 0.30 8.55
N TYR A 20 -14.18 1.05 8.13
CA TYR A 20 -14.28 1.58 6.77
C TYR A 20 -14.40 3.10 6.79
N ALA A 21 -13.47 3.78 6.12
CA ALA A 21 -13.62 5.18 5.77
C ALA A 21 -14.31 5.29 4.40
N THR A 22 -15.07 6.36 4.18
CA THR A 22 -15.86 6.54 2.95
C THR A 22 -15.33 7.72 2.15
N ASN A 23 -15.03 7.50 0.86
CA ASN A 23 -14.68 8.53 -0.13
C ASN A 23 -15.69 8.46 -1.29
N GLY A 24 -16.75 9.27 -1.26
CA GLY A 24 -17.88 9.12 -2.18
C GLY A 24 -18.52 7.74 -2.04
N ASP A 25 -18.57 6.97 -3.12
CA ASP A 25 -19.08 5.60 -3.13
C ASP A 25 -18.03 4.53 -2.79
N VAL A 26 -16.80 4.93 -2.49
CA VAL A 26 -15.68 4.03 -2.21
C VAL A 26 -15.51 3.84 -0.72
N GLN A 27 -15.49 2.60 -0.27
CA GLN A 27 -15.18 2.22 1.11
C GLN A 27 -13.75 1.73 1.19
N ILE A 28 -12.97 2.31 2.08
CA ILE A 28 -11.56 2.02 2.32
C ILE A 28 -11.42 1.37 3.68
N TYR A 29 -11.04 0.10 3.69
CA TYR A 29 -10.78 -0.63 4.93
C TYR A 29 -9.45 -0.20 5.53
N TYR A 30 -9.44 0.12 6.81
CA TYR A 30 -8.26 0.53 7.57
C TYR A 30 -8.10 -0.27 8.86
N LYS A 31 -6.88 -0.22 9.41
CA LYS A 31 -6.55 -0.56 10.79
C LYS A 31 -5.78 0.59 11.43
N ASP A 32 -6.17 0.90 12.64
CA ASP A 32 -5.55 1.89 13.49
C ASP A 32 -4.93 1.19 14.71
N PHE A 33 -3.64 1.35 14.86
CA PHE A 33 -2.87 0.73 15.94
C PHE A 33 -2.63 1.69 17.11
N GLY A 34 -3.54 2.67 17.31
CA GLY A 34 -3.60 3.66 18.38
C GLY A 34 -2.59 3.49 19.49
N PRO A 35 -2.55 4.25 20.57
CA PRO A 35 -3.59 5.11 21.13
C PRO A 35 -3.75 6.46 20.43
N GLU A 36 -4.94 7.05 20.54
CA GLU A 36 -5.34 8.27 19.84
C GLU A 36 -4.47 9.50 20.14
N ASN A 37 -3.87 9.55 21.31
CA ASN A 37 -3.01 10.66 21.74
C ASN A 37 -1.57 10.58 21.21
N ASN A 38 -1.19 9.49 20.54
CA ASN A 38 0.09 9.37 19.89
C ASN A 38 0.11 10.07 18.52
N THR A 39 1.31 10.43 18.05
CA THR A 39 1.48 11.11 16.77
C THR A 39 1.12 10.16 15.61
N PRO A 40 0.12 10.49 14.75
CA PRO A 40 -0.31 9.60 13.69
C PRO A 40 0.73 9.44 12.59
N VAL A 41 0.82 8.22 12.04
CA VAL A 41 1.63 7.89 10.86
C VAL A 41 0.75 7.11 9.88
N LEU A 42 0.39 7.72 8.76
CA LEU A 42 -0.35 7.04 7.69
C LEU A 42 0.62 6.26 6.81
N LEU A 43 0.39 4.95 6.68
CA LEU A 43 1.22 4.02 5.92
C LEU A 43 0.51 3.60 4.64
N VAL A 44 1.05 3.96 3.48
CA VAL A 44 0.46 3.71 2.16
C VAL A 44 1.21 2.61 1.43
N MET A 45 0.55 1.46 1.21
CA MET A 45 1.15 0.29 0.61
C MET A 45 1.24 0.40 -0.92
N GLY A 46 2.16 -0.37 -1.50
CA GLY A 46 2.45 -0.41 -2.93
C GLY A 46 1.45 -1.21 -3.76
N LEU A 47 1.75 -1.36 -5.04
CA LEU A 47 0.93 -1.99 -6.08
C LEU A 47 0.46 -3.39 -5.69
N GLY A 48 -0.85 -3.59 -5.58
CA GLY A 48 -1.49 -4.87 -5.27
C GLY A 48 -1.24 -5.36 -3.84
N GLY A 49 -0.54 -4.59 -3.02
CA GLY A 49 -0.27 -4.93 -1.62
C GLY A 49 -1.45 -4.56 -0.72
N GLN A 50 -1.80 -5.48 0.18
CA GLN A 50 -2.78 -5.25 1.23
C GLN A 50 -2.11 -4.59 2.44
N LEU A 51 -2.88 -3.99 3.34
CA LEU A 51 -2.37 -3.40 4.58
C LEU A 51 -1.53 -4.39 5.44
N THR A 52 -1.81 -5.68 5.32
CA THR A 52 -1.11 -6.78 5.98
C THR A 52 0.32 -7.01 5.48
N TYR A 53 0.74 -6.36 4.39
CA TYR A 53 2.14 -6.41 3.92
C TYR A 53 3.07 -5.46 4.69
N TRP A 54 2.55 -4.57 5.54
CA TRP A 54 3.39 -3.86 6.48
C TRP A 54 3.88 -4.84 7.55
N PRO A 55 5.20 -5.03 7.71
CA PRO A 55 5.74 -5.99 8.66
C PRO A 55 5.31 -5.64 10.09
N GLN A 56 4.89 -6.63 10.85
CA GLN A 56 4.45 -6.45 12.23
C GLN A 56 5.52 -5.75 13.09
N PHE A 57 6.80 -6.12 12.92
CA PHE A 57 7.90 -5.49 13.65
C PHE A 57 8.00 -3.97 13.39
N PHE A 58 7.59 -3.51 12.18
CA PHE A 58 7.62 -2.09 11.84
C PHE A 58 6.47 -1.33 12.52
N ILE A 59 5.29 -1.94 12.57
CA ILE A 59 4.15 -1.41 13.33
C ILE A 59 4.51 -1.29 14.80
N GLU A 60 5.04 -2.37 15.41
CA GLU A 60 5.48 -2.39 16.81
C GLU A 60 6.61 -1.38 17.09
N PHE A 61 7.55 -1.23 16.16
CA PHE A 61 8.60 -0.20 16.27
C PHE A 61 8.01 1.19 16.37
N LEU A 62 7.05 1.52 15.51
CA LEU A 62 6.38 2.84 15.54
C LEU A 62 5.61 3.03 16.85
N GLN A 63 4.82 2.03 17.29
CA GLN A 63 4.07 2.08 18.55
C GLN A 63 5.00 2.30 19.75
N ASN A 64 6.10 1.54 19.83
CA ASN A 64 7.07 1.61 20.92
C ASN A 64 7.83 2.96 20.97
N ASN A 65 7.81 3.72 19.85
CA ASN A 65 8.40 5.05 19.76
C ASN A 65 7.37 6.18 19.84
N GLY A 66 6.15 5.91 20.32
CA GLY A 66 5.13 6.93 20.58
C GLY A 66 4.36 7.39 19.34
N TYR A 67 4.36 6.58 18.27
CA TYR A 67 3.54 6.84 17.08
C TYR A 67 2.25 6.01 17.09
N ARG A 68 1.25 6.49 16.33
CA ARG A 68 -0.01 5.82 16.04
C ARG A 68 -0.02 5.39 14.58
N PRO A 69 0.41 4.14 14.25
CA PRO A 69 0.40 3.65 12.89
C PRO A 69 -1.04 3.44 12.40
N ILE A 70 -1.34 3.95 11.20
CA ILE A 70 -2.60 3.75 10.52
C ILE A 70 -2.27 3.15 9.15
N VAL A 71 -2.84 1.99 8.88
CA VAL A 71 -2.67 1.28 7.61
C VAL A 71 -4.01 1.10 6.93
N TYR A 72 -4.06 1.04 5.61
CA TYR A 72 -5.29 0.79 4.89
C TYR A 72 -5.05 -0.02 3.62
N ASP A 73 -6.09 -0.70 3.17
CA ASP A 73 -6.12 -1.32 1.85
C ASP A 73 -6.42 -0.24 0.81
N ASN A 74 -5.54 -0.06 -0.15
CA ASN A 74 -5.87 0.76 -1.31
C ASN A 74 -7.13 0.23 -2.01
N ARG A 75 -7.89 1.09 -2.73
CA ARG A 75 -8.99 0.62 -3.58
C ARG A 75 -8.54 -0.52 -4.48
N ASP A 76 -9.41 -1.47 -4.75
CA ASP A 76 -9.15 -2.67 -5.56
C ASP A 76 -8.26 -3.74 -4.91
N VAL A 77 -7.91 -3.62 -3.63
CA VAL A 77 -7.16 -4.63 -2.88
C VAL A 77 -7.81 -4.91 -1.53
N GLY A 78 -7.54 -6.09 -0.98
CA GLY A 78 -7.95 -6.48 0.36
C GLY A 78 -9.46 -6.44 0.56
N LEU A 79 -9.89 -5.68 1.56
CA LEU A 79 -11.29 -5.51 1.94
C LEU A 79 -11.88 -4.18 1.44
N SER A 80 -11.09 -3.31 0.82
CA SER A 80 -11.58 -2.07 0.21
C SER A 80 -12.42 -2.33 -1.03
N THR A 81 -13.19 -1.32 -1.45
CA THR A 81 -14.06 -1.40 -2.64
C THR A 81 -13.30 -1.91 -3.85
N SER A 82 -13.83 -2.95 -4.48
CA SER A 82 -13.33 -3.51 -5.74
C SER A 82 -14.05 -2.87 -6.92
N PHE A 83 -13.30 -2.60 -7.98
CA PHE A 83 -13.78 -2.05 -9.25
C PHE A 83 -13.86 -3.14 -10.34
N LYS A 84 -14.16 -4.39 -9.94
CA LYS A 84 -14.20 -5.56 -10.83
C LYS A 84 -15.20 -5.41 -11.97
N GLU A 85 -16.26 -4.64 -11.79
CA GLU A 85 -17.30 -4.35 -12.79
C GLU A 85 -16.73 -3.63 -14.02
N TYR A 86 -15.62 -2.91 -13.89
CA TYR A 86 -14.91 -2.29 -15.01
C TYR A 86 -14.02 -3.27 -15.79
N GLY A 87 -14.00 -4.55 -15.39
CA GLY A 87 -13.24 -5.59 -16.04
C GLY A 87 -11.72 -5.44 -15.91
N ARG A 88 -11.00 -6.25 -16.68
CA ARG A 88 -9.54 -6.19 -16.75
C ARG A 88 -9.08 -5.26 -17.87
N PRO A 89 -8.18 -4.30 -17.60
CA PRO A 89 -7.62 -3.45 -18.65
C PRO A 89 -6.91 -4.27 -19.73
N ASN A 90 -6.99 -3.81 -20.98
CA ASN A 90 -6.20 -4.39 -22.06
C ASN A 90 -4.74 -3.94 -21.92
N PHE A 91 -3.91 -4.82 -21.35
CA PHE A 91 -2.51 -4.53 -21.08
C PHE A 91 -1.69 -4.25 -22.34
N ILE A 92 -1.89 -5.03 -23.41
CA ILE A 92 -1.11 -4.85 -24.65
C ILE A 92 -1.37 -3.46 -25.20
N TRP A 93 -2.64 -3.04 -25.23
CA TRP A 93 -3.01 -1.74 -25.76
C TRP A 93 -2.48 -0.60 -24.88
N ASN A 94 -2.57 -0.72 -23.55
CA ASN A 94 -2.02 0.28 -22.64
C ASN A 94 -0.50 0.34 -22.71
N TYR A 95 0.18 -0.80 -22.92
CA TYR A 95 1.63 -0.85 -23.13
C TYR A 95 2.03 -0.16 -24.43
N VAL A 96 1.31 -0.40 -25.53
CA VAL A 96 1.53 0.31 -26.80
C VAL A 96 1.36 1.82 -26.61
N LYS A 97 0.29 2.25 -25.94
CA LYS A 97 0.07 3.68 -25.63
C LYS A 97 1.20 4.28 -24.81
N PHE A 98 1.67 3.54 -23.79
CA PHE A 98 2.77 3.99 -22.95
C PHE A 98 4.03 4.26 -23.74
N TYR A 99 4.44 3.33 -24.62
CA TYR A 99 5.64 3.48 -25.44
C TYR A 99 5.50 4.49 -26.58
N THR A 100 4.29 4.73 -27.06
CA THR A 100 4.03 5.69 -28.14
C THR A 100 3.64 7.08 -27.63
N GLY A 101 3.56 7.28 -26.30
CA GLY A 101 3.15 8.55 -25.70
C GLY A 101 1.67 8.88 -25.89
N LEU A 102 0.86 7.91 -26.29
CA LEU A 102 -0.60 8.10 -26.42
C LEU A 102 -1.27 8.14 -25.05
N PRO A 103 -2.35 8.93 -24.90
CA PRO A 103 -3.06 9.04 -23.63
C PRO A 103 -3.57 7.68 -23.11
N ILE A 104 -3.25 7.35 -21.88
CA ILE A 104 -3.75 6.16 -21.16
C ILE A 104 -4.95 6.60 -20.32
N ARG A 105 -6.05 5.87 -20.44
CA ARG A 105 -7.22 6.05 -19.59
C ARG A 105 -7.25 4.94 -18.53
N SER A 106 -7.23 5.31 -17.28
CA SER A 106 -7.38 4.41 -16.13
C SER A 106 -8.80 4.46 -15.57
N THR A 107 -9.19 3.44 -14.83
CA THR A 107 -10.48 3.37 -14.13
C THR A 107 -10.56 4.44 -13.04
N TYR A 108 -9.43 4.68 -12.38
CA TYR A 108 -9.20 5.71 -11.37
C TYR A 108 -7.74 6.17 -11.47
N SER A 109 -7.44 7.32 -10.90
CA SER A 109 -6.09 7.91 -10.87
C SER A 109 -5.38 7.64 -9.53
N LEU A 110 -4.05 7.90 -9.48
CA LEU A 110 -3.32 7.93 -8.20
C LEU A 110 -3.79 9.11 -7.32
N GLY A 111 -4.30 10.18 -7.91
CA GLY A 111 -4.95 11.28 -7.19
C GLY A 111 -6.24 10.84 -6.48
N ASP A 112 -7.07 9.99 -7.14
CA ASP A 112 -8.25 9.42 -6.48
C ASP A 112 -7.85 8.51 -5.30
N MET A 113 -6.76 7.75 -5.44
CA MET A 113 -6.21 6.93 -4.35
C MET A 113 -5.62 7.78 -3.23
N ALA A 114 -5.08 8.96 -3.54
CA ALA A 114 -4.64 9.93 -2.54
C ALA A 114 -5.83 10.45 -1.71
N ASN A 115 -6.94 10.77 -2.35
CA ASN A 115 -8.17 11.16 -1.66
C ASN A 115 -8.73 10.04 -0.75
N ASP A 116 -8.45 8.76 -1.06
CA ASP A 116 -8.80 7.65 -0.16
C ASP A 116 -8.01 7.72 1.16
N GLY A 117 -6.69 7.95 1.06
CA GLY A 117 -5.86 8.12 2.25
C GLY A 117 -6.28 9.33 3.09
N LEU A 118 -6.68 10.43 2.43
CA LEU A 118 -7.23 11.60 3.13
C LEU A 118 -8.55 11.27 3.84
N ALA A 119 -9.44 10.53 3.18
CA ALA A 119 -10.70 10.10 3.78
C ALA A 119 -10.51 9.21 5.01
N VAL A 120 -9.45 8.38 5.04
CA VAL A 120 -9.10 7.62 6.26
C VAL A 120 -8.70 8.54 7.40
N LEU A 121 -7.87 9.55 7.16
CA LEU A 121 -7.48 10.53 8.18
C LEU A 121 -8.70 11.34 8.68
N ASP A 122 -9.56 11.78 7.76
CA ASP A 122 -10.77 12.56 8.10
C ASP A 122 -11.76 11.71 8.91
N HIS A 123 -11.95 10.43 8.54
CA HIS A 123 -12.80 9.49 9.28
C HIS A 123 -12.33 9.32 10.73
N LEU A 124 -11.01 9.26 10.95
CA LEU A 124 -10.38 9.13 12.25
C LEU A 124 -10.22 10.47 12.99
N SER A 125 -10.74 11.57 12.42
CA SER A 125 -10.61 12.94 12.96
C SER A 125 -9.15 13.36 13.20
N ILE A 126 -8.27 12.97 12.28
CA ILE A 126 -6.84 13.26 12.34
C ILE A 126 -6.54 14.48 11.48
N ASP A 127 -6.23 15.59 12.10
CA ASP A 127 -5.91 16.84 11.40
C ASP A 127 -4.55 16.79 10.71
N LYS A 128 -3.55 16.13 11.34
CA LYS A 128 -2.18 16.10 10.81
C LYS A 128 -1.45 14.81 11.19
N SER A 129 -0.70 14.24 10.22
CA SER A 129 0.04 13.00 10.40
C SER A 129 1.41 13.03 9.73
N HIS A 130 2.30 12.10 10.07
CA HIS A 130 3.40 11.71 9.20
C HIS A 130 2.85 10.81 8.08
N LEU A 131 3.54 10.80 6.93
CA LEU A 131 3.15 10.03 5.76
C LEU A 131 4.31 9.16 5.30
N VAL A 132 4.07 7.86 5.19
CA VAL A 132 5.05 6.88 4.71
C VAL A 132 4.44 6.11 3.54
N GLY A 133 5.07 6.17 2.39
CA GLY A 133 4.59 5.48 1.19
C GLY A 133 5.63 4.55 0.57
N MET A 134 5.23 3.31 0.28
CA MET A 134 6.08 2.33 -0.37
C MET A 134 5.71 2.18 -1.85
N SER A 135 6.69 2.27 -2.77
CA SER A 135 6.52 2.04 -4.21
C SER A 135 5.36 2.88 -4.79
N MET A 136 4.30 2.28 -5.35
CA MET A 136 3.07 2.98 -5.76
C MET A 136 2.48 3.79 -4.59
N GLY A 137 2.53 3.28 -3.37
CA GLY A 137 2.08 4.03 -2.18
C GLY A 137 2.86 5.32 -1.98
N GLY A 138 4.16 5.34 -2.32
CA GLY A 138 4.95 6.56 -2.33
C GLY A 138 4.52 7.55 -3.43
N MET A 139 4.07 7.05 -4.59
CA MET A 139 3.50 7.91 -5.63
C MET A 139 2.17 8.54 -5.18
N ILE A 140 1.32 7.75 -4.53
CA ILE A 140 0.06 8.22 -3.92
C ILE A 140 0.36 9.26 -2.84
N SER A 141 1.34 8.98 -1.98
CA SER A 141 1.75 9.88 -0.89
C SER A 141 2.29 11.22 -1.40
N GLN A 142 2.94 11.25 -2.55
CA GLN A 142 3.36 12.50 -3.19
C GLN A 142 2.14 13.34 -3.63
N HIS A 143 1.08 12.73 -4.20
CA HIS A 143 -0.17 13.43 -4.47
C HIS A 143 -0.85 13.93 -3.19
N LEU A 144 -0.88 13.11 -2.13
CA LEU A 144 -1.41 13.50 -0.83
C LEU A 144 -0.70 14.74 -0.29
N ALA A 145 0.63 14.68 -0.18
CA ALA A 145 1.44 15.73 0.41
C ALA A 145 1.38 17.04 -0.42
N SER A 146 1.48 16.94 -1.76
CA SER A 146 1.47 18.13 -2.61
C SER A 146 0.13 18.85 -2.69
N ASN A 147 -0.98 18.14 -2.47
CA ASN A 147 -2.31 18.74 -2.54
C ASN A 147 -2.85 19.17 -1.16
N ASN A 148 -2.20 18.74 -0.05
CA ASN A 148 -2.66 18.96 1.31
C ASN A 148 -1.45 19.09 2.25
N GLU A 149 -0.53 19.99 1.94
CA GLU A 149 0.75 20.16 2.65
C GLU A 149 0.56 20.36 4.17
N GLU A 150 -0.46 21.14 4.55
CA GLU A 150 -0.79 21.44 5.94
C GLU A 150 -1.20 20.21 6.76
N ARG A 151 -1.64 19.13 6.10
CA ARG A 151 -2.09 17.87 6.72
C ARG A 151 -0.93 16.93 7.09
N PHE A 152 0.31 17.26 6.71
CA PHE A 152 1.43 16.35 6.91
C PHE A 152 2.62 17.01 7.61
N TYR A 153 3.21 16.30 8.59
CA TYR A 153 4.44 16.71 9.26
C TYR A 153 5.68 16.38 8.41
N SER A 154 5.64 15.25 7.73
CA SER A 154 6.72 14.77 6.87
C SER A 154 6.21 13.75 5.86
N LEU A 155 6.98 13.56 4.79
CA LEU A 155 6.79 12.54 3.77
C LEU A 155 8.04 11.65 3.71
N THR A 156 7.87 10.35 3.94
CA THR A 156 8.91 9.33 3.77
C THR A 156 8.56 8.44 2.57
N LEU A 157 9.49 8.32 1.64
CA LEU A 157 9.32 7.51 0.43
C LEU A 157 10.25 6.30 0.47
N ILE A 158 9.68 5.10 0.38
CA ILE A 158 10.40 3.83 0.35
C ILE A 158 10.27 3.24 -1.06
N ALA A 159 11.40 3.02 -1.75
CA ALA A 159 11.46 2.41 -3.07
C ALA A 159 10.45 3.04 -4.07
N SER A 160 10.37 4.36 -4.11
CA SER A 160 9.42 5.12 -4.96
C SER A 160 10.13 6.18 -5.80
N MET A 161 9.40 6.79 -6.71
CA MET A 161 9.90 7.83 -7.61
C MET A 161 8.86 8.92 -7.83
N ALA A 162 9.32 10.15 -8.13
CA ALA A 162 8.47 11.28 -8.52
C ALA A 162 8.25 11.37 -10.04
N LYS A 163 9.20 10.86 -10.81
CA LYS A 163 9.12 10.82 -12.28
C LYS A 163 8.03 9.85 -12.75
N THR A 164 7.37 10.17 -13.87
CA THR A 164 6.55 9.19 -14.59
C THR A 164 7.39 7.97 -14.95
N PRO A 165 6.92 6.73 -14.68
CA PRO A 165 7.61 5.54 -15.15
C PRO A 165 7.86 5.59 -16.66
N ASP A 166 9.00 5.08 -17.09
CA ASP A 166 9.36 4.95 -18.52
C ASP A 166 10.05 3.60 -18.77
N ALA A 167 10.47 3.35 -20.01
CA ALA A 167 11.12 2.10 -20.38
C ALA A 167 12.43 1.85 -19.61
N SER A 168 13.10 2.89 -19.11
CA SER A 168 14.34 2.76 -18.33
C SER A 168 14.09 2.29 -16.90
N THR A 169 12.93 2.67 -16.34
CA THR A 169 12.50 2.36 -14.97
C THR A 169 11.61 1.13 -14.88
N ALA A 170 11.14 0.61 -16.03
CA ALA A 170 10.34 -0.60 -16.08
C ALA A 170 11.13 -1.82 -15.53
N PRO A 171 10.48 -2.73 -14.80
CA PRO A 171 11.08 -3.98 -14.37
C PRO A 171 11.65 -4.76 -15.58
N LYS A 172 12.81 -5.39 -15.40
CA LYS A 172 13.53 -6.13 -16.47
C LYS A 172 13.73 -7.58 -16.06
N GLY A 173 14.08 -8.42 -17.04
CA GLY A 173 14.40 -9.81 -16.81
C GLY A 173 13.28 -10.58 -16.11
N ARG A 174 13.66 -11.46 -15.20
CA ARG A 174 12.75 -12.38 -14.52
C ARG A 174 11.63 -11.67 -13.73
N LEU A 175 11.90 -10.51 -13.11
CA LEU A 175 10.87 -9.74 -12.43
C LEU A 175 9.80 -9.25 -13.41
N ALA A 176 10.19 -8.78 -14.59
CA ALA A 176 9.22 -8.36 -15.60
C ALA A 176 8.34 -9.53 -16.08
N GLU A 177 8.91 -10.73 -16.27
CA GLU A 177 8.17 -11.94 -16.61
C GLU A 177 7.13 -12.27 -15.53
N LEU A 178 7.56 -12.31 -14.27
CA LEU A 178 6.70 -12.58 -13.13
C LEU A 178 5.55 -11.56 -13.00
N LEU A 179 5.83 -10.29 -13.16
CA LEU A 179 4.82 -9.24 -13.06
C LEU A 179 3.84 -9.23 -14.25
N ASN A 180 4.28 -9.64 -15.43
CA ASN A 180 3.46 -9.70 -16.66
C ASN A 180 2.73 -11.03 -16.86
N ASP A 181 2.98 -12.04 -16.02
CA ASP A 181 2.37 -13.34 -16.15
C ASP A 181 0.83 -13.27 -16.00
N ARG A 182 0.14 -13.54 -17.10
CA ARG A 182 -1.32 -13.43 -17.23
C ARG A 182 -2.09 -14.57 -16.56
N SER A 183 -1.43 -15.67 -16.22
CA SER A 183 -2.06 -16.85 -15.61
C SER A 183 -2.35 -16.67 -14.12
N ARG A 184 -2.32 -15.44 -13.61
CA ARG A 184 -2.50 -15.12 -12.18
C ARG A 184 -3.76 -15.72 -11.58
N SER A 185 -4.89 -15.64 -12.30
CA SER A 185 -6.21 -16.07 -11.80
C SER A 185 -6.43 -17.58 -11.85
N GLU A 186 -5.58 -18.31 -12.57
CA GLU A 186 -5.75 -19.76 -12.79
C GLU A 186 -4.73 -20.60 -11.98
N LYS A 187 -3.84 -19.95 -11.22
CA LYS A 187 -2.81 -20.67 -10.47
C LYS A 187 -3.33 -21.20 -9.14
N THR A 188 -2.90 -22.42 -8.82
CA THR A 188 -3.12 -23.00 -7.49
C THR A 188 -2.45 -22.12 -6.41
N ILE A 189 -2.86 -22.30 -5.16
CA ILE A 189 -2.28 -21.59 -4.01
C ILE A 189 -0.76 -21.79 -3.96
N GLU A 190 -0.30 -23.02 -4.21
CA GLU A 190 1.14 -23.36 -4.23
C GLU A 190 1.91 -22.50 -5.24
N LYS A 191 1.41 -22.39 -6.48
CA LYS A 191 2.05 -21.56 -7.51
C LYS A 191 2.02 -20.07 -7.19
N ARG A 192 1.01 -19.61 -6.46
CA ARG A 192 0.94 -18.22 -5.99
C ARG A 192 1.98 -17.96 -4.90
N ILE A 193 2.20 -18.93 -4.00
CA ILE A 193 3.23 -18.90 -2.96
C ILE A 193 4.63 -18.88 -3.58
N GLU A 194 4.93 -19.85 -4.46
CA GLU A 194 6.22 -19.94 -5.16
C GLU A 194 6.56 -18.62 -5.86
N ARG A 195 5.58 -18.05 -6.55
CA ARG A 195 5.74 -16.76 -7.22
C ARG A 195 5.99 -15.61 -6.24
N ALA A 196 5.29 -15.56 -5.09
CA ALA A 196 5.52 -14.54 -4.09
C ALA A 196 6.94 -14.64 -3.52
N VAL A 197 7.38 -15.84 -3.15
CA VAL A 197 8.76 -16.09 -2.70
C VAL A 197 9.78 -15.60 -3.72
N GLU A 198 9.59 -15.94 -5.01
CA GLU A 198 10.50 -15.53 -6.07
C GLU A 198 10.52 -14.00 -6.27
N ILE A 199 9.37 -13.34 -6.28
CA ILE A 199 9.28 -11.88 -6.42
C ILE A 199 9.99 -11.18 -5.25
N TYR A 200 9.71 -11.58 -4.02
CA TYR A 200 10.30 -10.96 -2.83
C TYR A 200 11.80 -11.19 -2.76
N SER A 201 12.28 -12.40 -3.10
CA SER A 201 13.71 -12.69 -3.18
C SER A 201 14.44 -11.81 -4.21
N ILE A 202 13.81 -11.54 -5.36
CA ILE A 202 14.38 -10.63 -6.37
C ILE A 202 14.40 -9.19 -5.85
N LEU A 203 13.30 -8.73 -5.24
CA LEU A 203 13.18 -7.35 -4.74
C LEU A 203 14.15 -7.05 -3.59
N ASP A 204 14.45 -8.05 -2.78
CA ASP A 204 15.40 -7.96 -1.66
C ASP A 204 16.85 -8.29 -2.06
N ALA A 205 17.11 -8.49 -3.35
CA ALA A 205 18.41 -8.89 -3.90
C ALA A 205 19.00 -10.15 -3.23
N GLY A 206 18.14 -11.04 -2.73
CA GLY A 206 18.54 -12.31 -2.09
C GLY A 206 19.13 -12.17 -0.71
N ASN A 207 18.93 -11.06 -0.01
CA ASN A 207 19.45 -10.86 1.36
C ASN A 207 18.65 -11.62 2.41
N THR A 208 17.35 -11.86 2.16
CA THR A 208 16.46 -12.56 3.09
C THR A 208 15.95 -13.86 2.47
N ASP A 209 15.87 -14.92 3.26
CA ASP A 209 15.18 -16.15 2.86
C ASP A 209 13.67 -15.97 3.04
N PHE A 210 12.94 -15.88 1.94
CA PHE A 210 11.48 -15.83 1.93
C PHE A 210 10.83 -17.22 1.80
N ASP A 211 11.62 -18.29 1.66
CA ASP A 211 11.08 -19.66 1.59
C ASP A 211 10.80 -20.25 2.99
N THR A 212 10.23 -19.44 3.87
CA THR A 212 9.90 -19.82 5.25
C THR A 212 8.42 -20.15 5.43
N PRO A 213 8.07 -21.01 6.40
CA PRO A 213 6.67 -21.31 6.72
C PRO A 213 5.86 -20.06 7.06
N GLU A 214 6.43 -19.12 7.78
CA GLU A 214 5.79 -17.88 8.23
C GLU A 214 5.44 -16.98 7.05
N PHE A 215 6.38 -16.77 6.12
CA PHE A 215 6.12 -15.98 4.92
C PHE A 215 5.06 -16.63 4.03
N LYS A 216 5.15 -17.95 3.83
CA LYS A 216 4.16 -18.72 3.05
C LYS A 216 2.77 -18.64 3.65
N GLN A 217 2.65 -18.76 4.98
CA GLN A 217 1.38 -18.60 5.68
C GLN A 217 0.82 -17.18 5.48
N GLY A 218 1.64 -16.15 5.60
CA GLY A 218 1.23 -14.76 5.32
C GLY A 218 0.70 -14.57 3.89
N VAL A 219 1.31 -15.24 2.90
CA VAL A 219 0.81 -15.23 1.51
C VAL A 219 -0.56 -15.89 1.40
N ILE A 220 -0.76 -17.06 2.07
CA ILE A 220 -2.04 -17.77 2.13
C ILE A 220 -3.11 -16.88 2.76
N ASP A 221 -2.82 -16.27 3.88
CA ASP A 221 -3.74 -15.41 4.61
C ASP A 221 -4.18 -14.21 3.75
N ASN A 222 -3.24 -13.58 3.05
CA ASN A 222 -3.51 -12.51 2.11
C ASN A 222 -4.37 -12.95 0.91
N ILE A 223 -4.15 -14.16 0.38
CA ILE A 223 -4.97 -14.74 -0.69
C ILE A 223 -6.40 -14.96 -0.20
N ASN A 224 -6.57 -15.51 0.99
CA ASN A 224 -7.88 -15.79 1.58
C ASN A 224 -8.62 -14.52 1.99
N ARG A 225 -7.90 -13.47 2.38
CA ARG A 225 -8.46 -12.19 2.79
C ARG A 225 -9.04 -11.40 1.60
N SER A 226 -8.42 -11.48 0.43
CA SER A 226 -8.86 -10.76 -0.77
C SER A 226 -9.53 -11.71 -1.76
N LYS A 227 -10.78 -11.43 -2.14
CA LYS A 227 -11.55 -12.23 -3.10
C LYS A 227 -11.33 -11.78 -4.56
N GLU A 228 -10.50 -10.76 -4.80
CA GLU A 228 -10.38 -10.12 -6.11
C GLU A 228 -8.92 -9.99 -6.55
N ASP A 229 -8.61 -10.55 -7.74
CA ASP A 229 -7.26 -10.55 -8.30
C ASP A 229 -7.05 -9.50 -9.41
N SER A 230 -8.12 -8.87 -9.92
CA SER A 230 -8.02 -7.97 -11.07
C SER A 230 -7.58 -6.54 -10.70
N GLY A 231 -7.65 -6.19 -9.43
CA GLY A 231 -7.30 -4.86 -8.90
C GLY A 231 -5.87 -4.45 -9.21
N PHE A 232 -4.91 -5.38 -9.07
CA PHE A 232 -3.52 -5.13 -9.46
C PHE A 232 -3.39 -4.54 -10.87
N SER A 233 -4.18 -5.05 -11.80
CA SER A 233 -4.14 -4.62 -13.20
C SER A 233 -4.63 -3.20 -13.39
N ARG A 234 -5.70 -2.80 -12.69
CA ARG A 234 -6.24 -1.44 -12.76
C ARG A 234 -5.33 -0.44 -12.06
N GLN A 235 -4.74 -0.81 -10.92
CA GLN A 235 -3.73 0.00 -10.24
C GLN A 235 -2.49 0.20 -11.11
N LEU A 236 -2.01 -0.83 -11.81
CA LEU A 236 -0.88 -0.70 -12.72
C LEU A 236 -1.18 0.27 -13.87
N VAL A 237 -2.41 0.24 -14.42
CA VAL A 237 -2.80 1.21 -15.45
C VAL A 237 -2.90 2.63 -14.89
N ALA A 238 -3.33 2.79 -13.63
CA ALA A 238 -3.30 4.09 -12.96
C ALA A 238 -1.87 4.65 -12.83
N ILE A 239 -0.89 3.81 -12.51
CA ILE A 239 0.53 4.20 -12.50
C ILE A 239 1.00 4.65 -13.89
N LEU A 240 0.66 3.88 -14.95
CA LEU A 240 1.07 4.19 -16.32
C LEU A 240 0.40 5.47 -16.87
N ALA A 241 -0.78 5.81 -16.36
CA ALA A 241 -1.53 7.01 -16.73
C ALA A 241 -1.10 8.26 -15.96
N ASP A 242 -0.34 8.08 -14.88
CA ASP A 242 0.04 9.15 -13.98
C ASP A 242 1.16 10.03 -14.57
N LYS A 243 1.10 11.32 -14.27
CA LYS A 243 2.08 12.29 -14.74
C LYS A 243 3.24 12.42 -13.74
N SER A 244 4.34 13.02 -14.19
CA SER A 244 5.45 13.38 -13.31
C SER A 244 4.99 14.31 -12.18
N ARG A 245 5.43 13.99 -10.97
CA ARG A 245 5.18 14.75 -9.74
C ARG A 245 6.42 15.55 -9.31
N GLU A 246 7.47 15.57 -10.15
CA GLU A 246 8.75 16.22 -9.80
C GLU A 246 8.59 17.70 -9.45
N GLU A 247 7.71 18.42 -10.12
CA GLU A 247 7.44 19.82 -9.81
C GLU A 247 6.67 19.98 -8.49
N SER A 248 5.69 19.11 -8.25
CA SER A 248 4.83 19.17 -7.07
C SER A 248 5.57 18.83 -5.76
N VAL A 249 6.66 18.05 -5.81
CA VAL A 249 7.44 17.67 -4.63
C VAL A 249 8.69 18.52 -4.42
N ARG A 250 8.96 19.48 -5.30
CA ARG A 250 10.09 20.43 -5.17
C ARG A 250 9.73 21.71 -4.41
N ASN A 251 8.46 22.02 -4.34
CA ASN A 251 7.90 23.18 -3.67
C ASN A 251 7.43 22.83 -2.28
#